data_bd2276c81630b6027de155b34b639bb9
#
_entry.id   bd2276c81630b6027de155b34b639bb9
#
_cell.length_a   1.000
_cell.length_b   1.000
_cell.length_c   1.000
_cell.angle_alpha   90.00
_cell.angle_beta   90.00
_cell.angle_gamma   90.00
#
_symmetry.space_group_name_H-M   'P 1'
#
loop_
_entity.id
_entity.type
_entity.pdbx_description
1 polymer ?
#
loop_
_entity_poly.entity_id
_entity_poly.type
_entity_poly.pdbx_seq_one_letter_code
_entity_poly.pdbx_strand_id
1 'polypeptide(L)'
;METVSKRIDLDPELESRSIPNDVLHEICRHALDVAPEECCGLVIGTAADRFLRAVRITNVMTKMHVADGKAFPRDARHAYYMSETEYLRAIGEAEVRGERVSAIYHSHFGQDCYLSQDDLAFAAHPLFPFPDAAQVVVSLLVDRVREVGIFEPTGAPEYSFTGRRLEAAP
;
A
#
# COMPACT_ATOMS: atom_id res chain seq x y z
N MET A 1 -24.06 19.87 5.75
CA MET A 1 -23.64 18.49 5.94
C MET A 1 -22.12 18.45 5.94
N GLU A 2 -21.52 18.19 7.07
CA GLU A 2 -20.10 17.89 7.11
C GLU A 2 -19.87 16.57 6.39
N THR A 3 -19.11 16.62 5.31
CA THR A 3 -18.61 15.42 4.65
C THR A 3 -17.58 14.81 5.59
N VAL A 4 -17.99 13.85 6.39
CA VAL A 4 -17.05 13.05 7.18
C VAL A 4 -16.09 12.41 6.19
N SER A 5 -14.83 12.81 6.24
CA SER A 5 -13.77 12.20 5.46
C SER A 5 -13.71 10.72 5.84
N LYS A 6 -14.16 9.86 4.94
CA LYS A 6 -14.18 8.41 5.17
C LYS A 6 -12.75 7.90 5.08
N ARG A 7 -12.19 7.54 6.22
CA ARG A 7 -10.89 6.86 6.30
C ARG A 7 -11.02 5.60 7.14
N ILE A 8 -10.12 4.67 6.98
CA ILE A 8 -10.07 3.45 7.80
C ILE A 8 -8.79 3.46 8.62
N ASP A 9 -8.96 3.46 9.93
CA ASP A 9 -7.88 3.39 10.89
C ASP A 9 -7.57 1.93 11.28
N LEU A 10 -6.43 1.72 11.93
CA LEU A 10 -6.14 0.44 12.58
C LEU A 10 -7.10 0.25 13.76
N ASP A 11 -7.61 -0.95 13.91
CA ASP A 11 -8.41 -1.35 15.07
C ASP A 11 -7.46 -1.92 16.14
N PRO A 12 -7.25 -1.19 17.26
CA PRO A 12 -6.31 -1.61 18.30
C PRO A 12 -6.79 -2.84 19.09
N GLU A 13 -8.06 -3.21 18.96
CA GLU A 13 -8.62 -4.39 19.64
C GLU A 13 -8.38 -5.68 18.86
N LEU A 14 -8.02 -5.58 17.58
CA LEU A 14 -7.71 -6.74 16.78
C LEU A 14 -6.25 -7.18 16.96
N GLU A 15 -6.04 -8.48 16.91
CA GLU A 15 -4.69 -9.04 16.93
C GLU A 15 -3.89 -8.57 15.71
N SER A 16 -2.58 -8.37 15.89
CA SER A 16 -1.68 -8.07 14.80
C SER A 16 -1.60 -9.25 13.82
N ARG A 17 -1.25 -8.95 12.57
CA ARG A 17 -0.86 -9.95 11.58
C ARG A 17 0.65 -10.06 11.53
N SER A 18 1.13 -11.26 11.21
CA SER A 18 2.54 -11.53 11.03
C SER A 18 2.90 -11.57 9.54
N ILE A 19 4.08 -11.05 9.24
CA ILE A 19 4.69 -11.10 7.90
C ILE A 19 6.16 -11.52 8.08
N PRO A 20 6.77 -12.26 7.14
CA PRO A 20 8.18 -12.59 7.22
C PRO A 20 9.05 -11.35 7.43
N ASN A 21 10.02 -11.44 8.32
CA ASN A 21 10.87 -10.31 8.70
C ASN A 21 11.60 -9.68 7.51
N ASP A 22 12.09 -10.48 6.57
CA ASP A 22 12.77 -10.00 5.38
C ASP A 22 11.86 -9.19 4.45
N VAL A 23 10.59 -9.58 4.32
CA VAL A 23 9.59 -8.86 3.54
C VAL A 23 9.25 -7.51 4.20
N LEU A 24 8.99 -7.52 5.50
CA LEU A 24 8.71 -6.30 6.26
C LEU A 24 9.90 -5.35 6.23
N HIS A 25 11.11 -5.87 6.39
CA HIS A 25 12.34 -5.09 6.34
C HIS A 25 12.51 -4.39 4.99
N GLU A 26 12.26 -5.09 3.89
CA GLU A 26 12.36 -4.51 2.54
C GLU A 26 11.31 -3.41 2.31
N ILE A 27 10.08 -3.60 2.76
CA ILE A 27 9.02 -2.59 2.70
C ILE A 27 9.42 -1.34 3.49
N CYS A 28 9.85 -1.50 4.73
CA CYS A 28 10.25 -0.40 5.60
C CYS A 28 11.49 0.32 5.05
N ARG A 29 12.45 -0.43 4.52
CA ARG A 29 13.64 0.11 3.89
C ARG A 29 13.30 0.99 2.69
N HIS A 30 12.40 0.52 1.84
CA HIS A 30 11.93 1.29 0.69
C HIS A 30 11.29 2.61 1.14
N ALA A 31 10.43 2.55 2.16
CA ALA A 31 9.79 3.76 2.69
C ALA A 31 10.80 4.79 3.18
N LEU A 32 11.84 4.35 3.91
CA LEU A 32 12.90 5.22 4.40
C LEU A 32 13.79 5.78 3.28
N ASP A 33 14.08 4.95 2.27
CA ASP A 33 14.97 5.33 1.16
C ASP A 33 14.39 6.46 0.31
N VAL A 34 13.07 6.56 0.17
CA VAL A 34 12.42 7.58 -0.68
C VAL A 34 11.79 8.73 0.11
N ALA A 35 11.77 8.65 1.44
CA ALA A 35 11.22 9.73 2.27
C ALA A 35 11.86 11.08 1.91
N PRO A 36 11.13 12.18 1.87
CA PRO A 36 9.75 12.38 2.34
C PRO A 36 8.64 12.04 1.34
N GLU A 37 8.96 11.49 0.20
CA GLU A 37 7.97 11.01 -0.75
C GLU A 37 7.32 9.69 -0.27
N GLU A 38 6.11 9.41 -0.71
CA GLU A 38 5.48 8.13 -0.47
C GLU A 38 6.14 7.05 -1.35
N CYS A 39 6.53 5.94 -0.75
CA CYS A 39 6.90 4.76 -1.52
C CYS A 39 5.64 4.01 -1.96
N CYS A 40 5.77 3.16 -2.95
CA CYS A 40 4.74 2.21 -3.32
C CYS A 40 5.35 0.93 -3.90
N GLY A 41 4.63 -0.16 -3.79
CA GLY A 41 5.09 -1.43 -4.28
C GLY A 41 4.09 -2.55 -4.12
N LEU A 42 4.52 -3.74 -4.48
CA LEU A 42 3.72 -4.95 -4.45
C LEU A 42 4.33 -5.95 -3.46
N VAL A 43 3.47 -6.76 -2.86
CA VAL A 43 3.89 -7.97 -2.16
C VAL A 43 3.39 -9.16 -2.98
N ILE A 44 4.31 -10.03 -3.34
CA ILE A 44 4.04 -11.22 -4.14
C ILE A 44 3.99 -12.43 -3.22
N GLY A 45 3.03 -13.30 -3.47
CA GLY A 45 2.85 -14.52 -2.70
C GLY A 45 2.21 -15.63 -3.52
N THR A 46 1.94 -16.73 -2.86
CA THR A 46 1.17 -17.86 -3.39
C THR A 46 0.00 -18.16 -2.48
N ALA A 47 -0.84 -19.13 -2.85
CA ALA A 47 -1.92 -19.58 -1.98
C ALA A 47 -1.39 -20.18 -0.65
N ALA A 48 -0.22 -20.81 -0.68
CA ALA A 48 0.41 -21.40 0.50
C ALA A 48 1.20 -20.39 1.33
N ASP A 49 1.94 -19.49 0.66
CA ASP A 49 2.80 -18.47 1.27
C ASP A 49 2.38 -17.10 0.81
N ARG A 50 1.51 -16.47 1.58
CA ARG A 50 0.90 -15.18 1.24
C ARG A 50 1.92 -14.07 0.97
N PHE A 51 3.03 -14.06 1.69
CA PHE A 51 4.02 -12.99 1.65
C PHE A 51 5.42 -13.55 1.37
N LEU A 52 5.80 -13.68 0.10
CA LEU A 52 7.12 -14.20 -0.30
C LEU A 52 8.17 -13.11 -0.46
N ARG A 53 7.82 -11.99 -1.12
CA ARG A 53 8.75 -10.90 -1.36
C ARG A 53 8.03 -9.60 -1.65
N ALA A 54 8.70 -8.50 -1.37
CA ALA A 54 8.27 -7.16 -1.77
C ALA A 54 8.95 -6.78 -3.09
N VAL A 55 8.20 -6.08 -3.95
CA VAL A 55 8.70 -5.54 -5.22
C VAL A 55 8.47 -4.04 -5.22
N ARG A 56 9.55 -3.27 -5.27
CA ARG A 56 9.50 -1.82 -5.33
C ARG A 56 8.94 -1.37 -6.67
N ILE A 57 8.01 -0.43 -6.63
CA ILE A 57 7.47 0.24 -7.81
C ILE A 57 7.78 1.73 -7.69
N THR A 58 8.14 2.36 -8.78
CA THR A 58 8.39 3.80 -8.78
C THR A 58 7.08 4.56 -8.61
N ASN A 59 7.08 5.51 -7.66
CA ASN A 59 5.99 6.46 -7.52
C ASN A 59 6.17 7.58 -8.55
N VAL A 60 5.30 7.62 -9.55
CA VAL A 60 5.33 8.61 -10.64
C VAL A 60 4.34 9.77 -10.42
N MET A 61 3.82 9.92 -9.20
CA MET A 61 2.80 10.94 -8.91
C MET A 61 3.29 12.37 -9.18
N THR A 62 4.53 12.70 -8.83
CA THR A 62 5.07 14.04 -9.12
C THR A 62 5.08 14.32 -10.63
N LYS A 63 5.45 13.33 -11.44
CA LYS A 63 5.42 13.44 -12.90
C LYS A 63 3.99 13.64 -13.41
N MET A 64 3.02 12.92 -12.85
CA MET A 64 1.60 13.06 -13.19
C MET A 64 1.07 14.44 -12.78
N HIS A 65 1.44 14.89 -11.59
CA HIS A 65 1.07 16.22 -11.08
C HIS A 65 1.61 17.37 -11.97
N VAL A 66 2.85 17.27 -12.40
CA VAL A 66 3.46 18.26 -13.29
C VAL A 66 2.79 18.26 -14.67
N ALA A 67 2.43 17.08 -15.18
CA ALA A 67 1.78 16.95 -16.49
C ALA A 67 0.33 17.44 -16.49
N ASP A 68 -0.42 17.18 -15.41
CA ASP A 68 -1.82 17.58 -15.26
C ASP A 68 -2.16 17.79 -13.77
N GLY A 69 -1.86 18.97 -13.27
CA GLY A 69 -2.10 19.33 -11.86
C GLY A 69 -3.58 19.43 -11.48
N LYS A 70 -4.48 19.50 -12.45
CA LYS A 70 -5.93 19.51 -12.21
C LYS A 70 -6.45 18.10 -11.94
N ALA A 71 -6.03 17.13 -12.76
CA ALA A 71 -6.37 15.72 -12.57
C ALA A 71 -5.61 15.11 -11.38
N PHE A 72 -4.36 15.56 -11.16
CA PHE A 72 -3.48 15.07 -10.09
C PHE A 72 -3.04 16.25 -9.20
N PRO A 73 -3.88 16.65 -8.24
CA PRO A 73 -3.64 17.88 -7.45
C PRO A 73 -2.52 17.77 -6.42
N ARG A 74 -2.01 16.56 -6.17
CA ARG A 74 -0.94 16.31 -5.18
C ARG A 74 0.27 15.67 -5.84
N ASP A 75 1.45 15.93 -5.29
CA ASP A 75 2.71 15.32 -5.72
C ASP A 75 3.02 14.05 -4.92
N ALA A 76 4.19 13.45 -5.17
CA ALA A 76 4.61 12.21 -4.55
C ALA A 76 4.84 12.29 -3.02
N ARG A 77 4.90 13.48 -2.43
CA ARG A 77 5.00 13.64 -0.98
C ARG A 77 3.68 13.37 -0.26
N HIS A 78 2.55 13.48 -0.98
CA HIS A 78 1.21 13.42 -0.40
C HIS A 78 0.30 12.39 -1.07
N ALA A 79 0.78 11.71 -2.10
CA ALA A 79 0.04 10.71 -2.83
C ALA A 79 1.00 9.77 -3.58
N TYR A 80 0.48 8.67 -4.08
CA TYR A 80 1.27 7.80 -4.96
C TYR A 80 0.49 7.43 -6.22
N TYR A 81 1.24 7.20 -7.27
CA TYR A 81 0.76 6.61 -8.52
C TYR A 81 1.81 5.64 -9.02
N MET A 82 1.49 4.35 -9.01
CA MET A 82 2.42 3.30 -9.40
C MET A 82 2.75 3.37 -10.90
N SER A 83 4.03 3.27 -11.24
CA SER A 83 4.45 3.09 -12.63
C SER A 83 3.75 1.87 -13.23
N GLU A 84 2.89 2.09 -14.21
CA GLU A 84 2.11 1.03 -14.86
C GLU A 84 3.01 0.02 -15.57
N THR A 85 4.03 0.48 -16.25
CA THR A 85 5.02 -0.38 -16.92
C THR A 85 5.70 -1.32 -15.93
N GLU A 86 6.08 -0.80 -14.75
CA GLU A 86 6.76 -1.59 -13.73
C GLU A 86 5.83 -2.62 -13.09
N TYR A 87 4.61 -2.23 -12.70
CA TYR A 87 3.74 -3.21 -12.05
C TYR A 87 3.21 -4.27 -13.02
N LEU A 88 2.96 -3.93 -14.28
CA LEU A 88 2.57 -4.92 -15.29
C LEU A 88 3.69 -5.95 -15.54
N ARG A 89 4.94 -5.51 -15.54
CA ARG A 89 6.08 -6.40 -15.63
C ARG A 89 6.16 -7.33 -14.42
N ALA A 90 6.02 -6.78 -13.23
CA ALA A 90 6.07 -7.56 -11.98
C ALA A 90 4.95 -8.60 -11.91
N ILE A 91 3.72 -8.23 -12.31
CA ILE A 91 2.58 -9.15 -12.40
C ILE A 91 2.88 -10.28 -13.38
N GLY A 92 3.38 -9.96 -14.58
CA GLY A 92 3.70 -10.96 -15.60
C GLY A 92 4.76 -11.95 -15.13
N GLU A 93 5.83 -11.47 -14.48
CA GLU A 93 6.87 -12.32 -13.90
C GLU A 93 6.33 -13.23 -12.79
N ALA A 94 5.44 -12.70 -11.94
CA ALA A 94 4.80 -13.48 -10.90
C ALA A 94 3.91 -14.59 -11.47
N GLU A 95 3.08 -14.28 -12.46
CA GLU A 95 2.19 -15.25 -13.11
C GLU A 95 2.94 -16.43 -13.72
N VAL A 96 4.08 -16.16 -14.36
CA VAL A 96 4.95 -17.23 -14.93
C VAL A 96 5.42 -18.20 -13.84
N ARG A 97 5.57 -17.75 -12.60
CA ARG A 97 5.99 -18.57 -11.46
C ARG A 97 4.83 -19.18 -10.67
N GLY A 98 3.58 -18.97 -11.09
CA GLY A 98 2.40 -19.37 -10.34
C GLY A 98 2.18 -18.56 -9.07
N GLU A 99 2.70 -17.34 -9.05
CA GLU A 99 2.57 -16.38 -7.95
C GLU A 99 1.54 -15.32 -8.29
N ARG A 100 1.14 -14.54 -7.28
CA ARG A 100 0.15 -13.47 -7.43
C ARG A 100 0.49 -12.29 -6.54
N VAL A 101 -0.11 -11.14 -6.82
CA VAL A 101 -0.07 -9.99 -5.91
C VAL A 101 -0.99 -10.26 -4.73
N SER A 102 -0.42 -10.39 -3.55
CA SER A 102 -1.17 -10.64 -2.30
C SER A 102 -1.46 -9.35 -1.53
N ALA A 103 -0.62 -8.34 -1.71
CA ALA A 103 -0.81 -7.02 -1.13
C ALA A 103 -0.15 -5.95 -2.00
N ILE A 104 -0.62 -4.73 -1.84
CA ILE A 104 0.10 -3.54 -2.29
C ILE A 104 0.54 -2.76 -1.06
N TYR A 105 1.60 -1.96 -1.16
CA TYR A 105 2.04 -1.14 -0.03
C TYR A 105 2.37 0.28 -0.46
N HIS A 106 2.20 1.21 0.47
CA HIS A 106 2.68 2.58 0.35
C HIS A 106 3.03 3.13 1.72
N SER A 107 3.65 4.31 1.76
CA SER A 107 4.05 4.96 3.00
C SER A 107 3.38 6.31 3.16
N HIS A 108 3.19 6.69 4.43
CA HIS A 108 2.83 8.04 4.85
C HIS A 108 4.02 8.65 5.59
N PHE A 109 4.34 9.90 5.31
CA PHE A 109 5.39 10.64 5.99
C PHE A 109 4.79 11.66 6.95
N GLY A 110 5.07 11.48 8.25
CA GLY A 110 4.55 12.36 9.30
C GLY A 110 3.05 12.24 9.56
N GLN A 111 2.42 11.19 9.06
CA GLN A 111 1.00 10.90 9.25
C GLN A 111 0.78 9.53 9.84
N ASP A 112 -0.41 9.32 10.42
CA ASP A 112 -0.79 8.05 11.01
C ASP A 112 -0.91 6.91 9.97
N CYS A 113 -1.01 5.69 10.46
CA CYS A 113 -1.26 4.52 9.65
C CYS A 113 -2.76 4.35 9.43
N TYR A 114 -3.24 4.69 8.22
CA TYR A 114 -4.64 4.61 7.82
C TYR A 114 -4.77 4.50 6.30
N LEU A 115 -5.91 4.01 5.82
CA LEU A 115 -6.30 4.18 4.43
C LEU A 115 -7.07 5.49 4.27
N SER A 116 -6.58 6.35 3.40
CA SER A 116 -7.21 7.63 3.10
C SER A 116 -8.46 7.45 2.23
N GLN A 117 -9.24 8.51 2.13
CA GLN A 117 -10.36 8.54 1.19
C GLN A 117 -9.93 8.26 -0.25
N ASP A 118 -8.76 8.78 -0.66
CA ASP A 118 -8.23 8.54 -2.00
C ASP A 118 -7.76 7.10 -2.18
N ASP A 119 -7.15 6.50 -1.17
CA ASP A 119 -6.78 5.08 -1.20
C ASP A 119 -8.01 4.20 -1.38
N LEU A 120 -9.09 4.50 -0.67
CA LEU A 120 -10.37 3.80 -0.78
C LEU A 120 -11.03 4.01 -2.15
N ALA A 121 -11.00 5.22 -2.67
CA ALA A 121 -11.54 5.53 -4.00
C ALA A 121 -10.77 4.81 -5.09
N PHE A 122 -9.44 4.72 -4.97
CA PHE A 122 -8.60 3.98 -5.91
C PHE A 122 -8.92 2.48 -5.87
N ALA A 123 -9.03 1.90 -4.69
CA ALA A 123 -9.39 0.48 -4.52
C ALA A 123 -10.78 0.15 -5.07
N ALA A 124 -11.70 1.10 -5.02
CA ALA A 124 -13.08 0.95 -5.53
C ALA A 124 -13.21 1.22 -7.05
N HIS A 125 -12.15 1.70 -7.68
CA HIS A 125 -12.18 2.02 -9.11
C HIS A 125 -12.35 0.74 -9.95
N PRO A 126 -13.22 0.73 -10.99
CA PRO A 126 -13.45 -0.46 -11.81
C PRO A 126 -12.20 -1.02 -12.50
N LEU A 127 -11.20 -0.17 -12.74
CA LEU A 127 -9.93 -0.56 -13.36
C LEU A 127 -8.82 -0.82 -12.34
N PHE A 128 -9.15 -0.90 -11.05
CA PHE A 128 -8.16 -1.23 -10.02
C PHE A 128 -7.57 -2.61 -10.29
N PRO A 129 -6.25 -2.72 -10.48
CA PRO A 129 -5.63 -3.97 -10.94
C PRO A 129 -5.45 -5.03 -9.85
N PHE A 130 -5.76 -4.70 -8.59
CA PHE A 130 -5.48 -5.57 -7.44
C PHE A 130 -6.70 -5.75 -6.52
N PRO A 131 -7.86 -6.20 -7.03
CA PRO A 131 -9.12 -6.15 -6.28
C PRO A 131 -9.15 -7.02 -5.01
N ASP A 132 -8.34 -8.09 -4.97
CA ASP A 132 -8.29 -9.02 -3.84
C ASP A 132 -7.07 -8.79 -2.92
N ALA A 133 -6.25 -7.82 -3.24
CA ALA A 133 -5.04 -7.56 -2.49
C ALA A 133 -5.32 -6.82 -1.18
N ALA A 134 -4.61 -7.19 -0.12
CA ALA A 134 -4.51 -6.37 1.08
C ALA A 134 -3.72 -5.10 0.77
N GLN A 135 -3.85 -4.09 1.61
CA GLN A 135 -3.06 -2.87 1.52
C GLN A 135 -2.20 -2.72 2.78
N VAL A 136 -0.91 -2.54 2.61
CA VAL A 136 0.03 -2.29 3.69
C VAL A 136 0.41 -0.82 3.69
N VAL A 137 0.31 -0.16 4.84
CA VAL A 137 0.68 1.24 5.01
C VAL A 137 1.80 1.34 6.04
N VAL A 138 2.89 1.98 5.65
CA VAL A 138 4.01 2.28 6.54
C VAL A 138 3.91 3.74 6.98
N SER A 139 3.74 3.97 8.27
CA SER A 139 3.76 5.30 8.84
C SER A 139 5.18 5.65 9.27
N LEU A 140 5.74 6.72 8.68
CA LEU A 140 7.09 7.21 8.98
C LEU A 140 7.06 8.47 9.84
N LEU A 141 7.99 8.53 10.78
CA LEU A 141 8.52 9.78 11.33
C LEU A 141 9.73 10.21 10.48
N VAL A 142 10.36 11.32 10.83
CA VAL A 142 11.45 11.90 10.00
C VAL A 142 12.58 10.90 9.70
N ASP A 143 12.94 10.05 10.66
CA ASP A 143 14.12 9.19 10.59
C ASP A 143 13.85 7.70 10.86
N ARG A 144 12.59 7.33 11.09
CA ARG A 144 12.24 5.96 11.48
C ARG A 144 10.82 5.59 11.14
N VAL A 145 10.58 4.29 11.08
CA VAL A 145 9.22 3.72 11.02
C VAL A 145 8.56 3.86 12.38
N ARG A 146 7.39 4.45 12.39
CA ARG A 146 6.53 4.57 13.57
C ARG A 146 5.67 3.33 13.76
N GLU A 147 5.02 2.89 12.69
CA GLU A 147 4.04 1.83 12.71
C GLU A 147 3.78 1.29 11.30
N VAL A 148 3.45 0.01 11.21
CA VAL A 148 3.01 -0.60 9.95
C VAL A 148 1.65 -1.25 10.18
N GLY A 149 0.74 -1.05 9.25
CA GLY A 149 -0.59 -1.64 9.28
C GLY A 149 -0.89 -2.44 8.01
N ILE A 150 -1.78 -3.42 8.15
CA ILE A 150 -2.35 -4.15 7.04
C ILE A 150 -3.87 -3.97 7.05
N PHE A 151 -4.40 -3.64 5.89
CA PHE A 151 -5.83 -3.42 5.66
C PHE A 151 -6.32 -4.52 4.73
N GLU A 152 -7.16 -5.39 5.24
CA GLU A 152 -7.65 -6.54 4.51
C GLU A 152 -9.07 -6.29 3.98
N PRO A 153 -9.35 -6.61 2.70
CA PRO A 153 -10.69 -6.47 2.14
C PRO A 153 -11.69 -7.32 2.92
N THR A 154 -12.85 -6.75 3.24
CA THR A 154 -13.89 -7.47 3.98
C THR A 154 -14.79 -8.34 3.11
N GLY A 155 -14.69 -8.23 1.77
CA GLY A 155 -15.57 -8.94 0.84
C GLY A 155 -17.00 -8.42 0.81
N ALA A 156 -17.30 -7.33 1.51
CA ALA A 156 -18.62 -6.69 1.49
C ALA A 156 -18.90 -6.03 0.14
N PRO A 157 -20.20 -5.77 -0.23
CA PRO A 157 -20.55 -5.15 -1.51
C PRO A 157 -19.98 -3.74 -1.67
N GLU A 158 -19.64 -3.06 -0.58
CA GLU A 158 -18.85 -1.85 -0.59
C GLU A 158 -17.40 -2.22 -0.30
N TYR A 159 -16.46 -1.72 -1.09
CA TYR A 159 -15.03 -1.92 -0.87
C TYR A 159 -14.65 -1.36 0.49
N SER A 160 -14.66 -2.21 1.50
CA SER A 160 -14.29 -1.90 2.86
C SER A 160 -13.11 -2.75 3.29
N PHE A 161 -12.39 -2.27 4.30
CA PHE A 161 -11.19 -2.90 4.80
C PHE A 161 -11.22 -2.97 6.32
N THR A 162 -10.58 -4.00 6.86
CA THR A 162 -10.30 -4.10 8.29
C THR A 162 -8.81 -3.87 8.50
N GLY A 163 -8.46 -2.87 9.29
CA GLY A 163 -7.08 -2.47 9.57
C GLY A 163 -6.58 -3.02 10.89
N ARG A 164 -5.39 -3.62 10.88
CA ARG A 164 -4.70 -4.11 12.07
C ARG A 164 -3.20 -3.93 11.94
N ARG A 165 -2.48 -3.93 13.05
CA ARG A 165 -1.03 -3.82 13.03
C ARG A 165 -0.39 -4.99 12.30
N LEU A 166 0.69 -4.71 11.59
CA LEU A 166 1.50 -5.69 10.89
C LEU A 166 2.88 -5.75 11.57
N GLU A 167 3.27 -6.94 11.99
CA GLU A 167 4.50 -7.17 12.74
C GLU A 167 5.33 -8.27 12.09
N ALA A 168 6.63 -8.24 12.33
CA ALA A 168 7.50 -9.31 11.88
C ALA A 168 7.13 -10.63 12.57
N ALA A 169 7.12 -11.70 11.80
CA ALA A 169 7.00 -13.05 12.35
C ALA A 169 8.16 -13.34 13.31
N PRO A 170 7.91 -14.04 14.41
CA PRO A 170 8.96 -14.41 15.37
C PRO A 170 10.00 -15.35 14.75
#